data_dbbc02cb3690324243c067b463e81b75
#
_entry.id   dbbc02cb3690324243c067b463e81b75
#
_cell.length_a   1.000
_cell.length_b   1.000
_cell.length_c   1.000
_cell.angle_alpha   90.00
_cell.angle_beta   90.00
_cell.angle_gamma   90.00
#
_symmetry.space_group_name_H-M   'P 1'
#
loop_
_entity.id
_entity.type
_entity.pdbx_description
1 polymer ?
#
loop_
_entity_poly.entity_id
_entity_poly.type
_entity_poly.pdbx_seq_one_letter_code
_entity_poly.pdbx_strand_id
1 'polypeptide(L)'
;ATVLLLRDTLPERDDTSACLQLGPADANQLAGLWLCLRQQRAMGPGTGWHADEADWTLPVRGSGTSWGAALLRPPAKAADADALRPHAQALCDQMGAALQRAAAVRAASAAREDAQAQRLRNTLLAAISHDYRTPLATILGAASSLHDQGERLSPQQRQRLAASIVDETGQLRRLTDNTLQLARLDTPGLALALDWESVEEIVGSVLRRVRQRDPAQRVKARLEPGLPLLRCDAVLLVQMLDNLVDNA
;
A
#
# COMPACT_ATOMS: atom_id res chain seq x y z
N ALA A 1 18.58 -32.79 9.23
CA ALA A 1 18.44 -32.03 7.99
C ALA A 1 18.47 -30.54 8.31
N THR A 2 19.17 -29.78 7.50
CA THR A 2 19.21 -28.33 7.61
C THR A 2 18.95 -27.72 6.23
N VAL A 3 18.17 -26.65 6.19
CA VAL A 3 17.86 -25.96 4.93
C VAL A 3 18.22 -24.50 5.07
N LEU A 4 18.93 -23.97 4.09
CA LEU A 4 19.24 -22.57 3.93
C LEU A 4 18.43 -22.02 2.75
N LEU A 5 17.51 -21.10 2.99
CA LEU A 5 16.65 -20.50 1.98
C LEU A 5 17.00 -19.03 1.79
N LEU A 6 17.09 -18.57 0.57
CA LEU A 6 17.24 -17.15 0.25
C LEU A 6 15.95 -16.38 0.59
N ARG A 7 16.09 -15.23 1.21
CA ARG A 7 14.98 -14.29 1.44
C ARG A 7 14.64 -13.51 0.18
N ASP A 8 15.67 -13.18 -0.59
CA ASP A 8 15.57 -12.38 -1.81
C ASP A 8 16.59 -12.87 -2.85
N THR A 9 17.55 -12.06 -3.25
CA THR A 9 18.60 -12.41 -4.21
C THR A 9 19.82 -13.01 -3.50
N LEU A 10 20.62 -13.77 -4.25
CA LEU A 10 21.87 -14.32 -3.76
C LEU A 10 22.84 -13.19 -3.40
N PRO A 11 23.30 -13.05 -2.13
CA PRO A 11 24.22 -12.01 -1.73
C PRO A 11 25.62 -12.28 -2.29
N GLU A 12 26.41 -11.23 -2.51
CA GLU A 12 27.80 -11.35 -2.99
C GLU A 12 28.71 -12.06 -1.99
N ARG A 13 28.45 -11.89 -0.71
CA ARG A 13 29.15 -12.55 0.39
C ARG A 13 28.19 -13.47 1.15
N ASP A 14 28.77 -14.44 1.89
CA ASP A 14 28.00 -15.38 2.71
C ASP A 14 27.44 -14.64 3.93
N ASP A 15 26.27 -14.05 3.73
CA ASP A 15 25.55 -13.28 4.75
C ASP A 15 24.31 -14.05 5.20
N THR A 16 24.38 -14.58 6.43
CA THR A 16 23.29 -15.33 7.03
C THR A 16 22.02 -14.48 7.24
N SER A 17 22.13 -13.15 7.31
CA SER A 17 20.97 -12.26 7.40
C SER A 17 20.12 -12.24 6.15
N ALA A 18 20.71 -12.52 4.97
CA ALA A 18 20.04 -12.63 3.68
C ALA A 18 19.30 -13.97 3.52
N CYS A 19 19.44 -14.90 4.44
CA CYS A 19 18.88 -16.23 4.39
C CYS A 19 17.99 -16.54 5.59
N LEU A 20 17.10 -17.52 5.40
CA LEU A 20 16.40 -18.21 6.47
C LEU A 20 17.06 -19.58 6.66
N GLN A 21 17.68 -19.80 7.80
CA GLN A 21 18.22 -21.12 8.19
C GLN A 21 17.19 -21.87 9.00
N LEU A 22 16.89 -23.08 8.59
CA LEU A 22 16.01 -24.03 9.28
C LEU A 22 16.82 -25.26 9.66
N GLY A 23 17.03 -25.47 10.95
CA GLY A 23 17.82 -26.56 11.50
C GLY A 23 19.25 -26.13 11.89
N PRO A 24 19.94 -26.96 12.70
CA PRO A 24 21.32 -26.70 13.13
C PRO A 24 22.31 -27.02 12.01
N ALA A 25 23.36 -26.22 11.87
CA ALA A 25 24.50 -26.48 11.03
C ALA A 25 25.75 -25.91 11.69
N ASP A 26 26.87 -26.62 11.61
CA ASP A 26 28.17 -26.10 11.99
C ASP A 26 28.77 -25.19 10.88
N ALA A 27 29.93 -24.62 11.14
CA ALA A 27 30.56 -23.69 10.22
C ALA A 27 30.93 -24.34 8.86
N ASN A 28 31.39 -25.60 8.87
CA ASN A 28 31.72 -26.32 7.64
C ASN A 28 30.47 -26.67 6.83
N GLN A 29 29.42 -27.11 7.50
CA GLN A 29 28.12 -27.40 6.89
C GLN A 29 27.49 -26.15 6.27
N LEU A 30 27.59 -24.98 6.93
CA LEU A 30 27.15 -23.70 6.41
C LEU A 30 27.96 -23.32 5.16
N ALA A 31 29.27 -23.47 5.19
CA ALA A 31 30.13 -23.22 4.01
C ALA A 31 29.74 -24.11 2.84
N GLY A 32 29.47 -25.40 3.09
CA GLY A 32 28.98 -26.34 2.07
C GLY A 32 27.62 -25.92 1.48
N LEU A 33 26.67 -25.47 2.33
CA LEU A 33 25.37 -24.94 1.89
C LEU A 33 25.55 -23.70 0.99
N TRP A 34 26.40 -22.76 1.37
CA TRP A 34 26.69 -21.58 0.56
C TRP A 34 27.35 -21.94 -0.78
N LEU A 35 28.31 -22.85 -0.77
CA LEU A 35 28.97 -23.33 -1.97
C LEU A 35 27.97 -24.00 -2.93
N CYS A 36 27.12 -24.89 -2.41
CA CYS A 36 26.06 -25.55 -3.17
C CYS A 36 25.09 -24.53 -3.79
N LEU A 37 24.70 -23.52 -3.01
CA LEU A 37 23.79 -22.47 -3.44
C LEU A 37 24.37 -21.62 -4.57
N ARG A 38 25.68 -21.30 -4.50
CA ARG A 38 26.38 -20.55 -5.54
C ARG A 38 26.62 -21.37 -6.80
N GLN A 39 27.04 -22.61 -6.66
CA GLN A 39 27.36 -23.48 -7.79
C GLN A 39 26.14 -24.21 -8.37
N GLN A 40 25.04 -24.26 -7.63
CA GLN A 40 23.81 -24.97 -8.00
C GLN A 40 24.05 -26.46 -8.31
N ARG A 41 25.00 -27.06 -7.62
CA ARG A 41 25.40 -28.48 -7.79
C ARG A 41 25.25 -29.21 -6.48
N ALA A 42 24.83 -30.49 -6.61
CA ALA A 42 24.81 -31.42 -5.50
C ALA A 42 26.24 -31.80 -5.09
N MET A 43 26.52 -31.86 -3.79
CA MET A 43 27.79 -32.21 -3.21
C MET A 43 27.62 -33.28 -2.15
N GLY A 44 28.69 -34.04 -1.88
CA GLY A 44 28.72 -35.14 -0.90
C GLY A 44 28.82 -36.52 -1.57
N PRO A 45 28.63 -37.60 -0.80
CA PRO A 45 28.86 -38.98 -1.26
C PRO A 45 28.09 -39.29 -2.53
N GLY A 46 28.75 -39.91 -3.51
CA GLY A 46 28.15 -40.33 -4.78
C GLY A 46 27.79 -39.22 -5.76
N THR A 47 28.12 -37.93 -5.47
CA THR A 47 27.82 -36.80 -6.38
C THR A 47 28.98 -36.46 -7.32
N GLY A 48 30.19 -37.00 -7.07
CA GLY A 48 31.43 -36.66 -7.77
C GLY A 48 32.04 -35.34 -7.33
N TRP A 49 31.42 -34.60 -6.39
CA TRP A 49 31.91 -33.34 -5.83
C TRP A 49 31.89 -33.41 -4.31
N HIS A 50 33.02 -33.12 -3.67
CA HIS A 50 33.17 -33.19 -2.21
C HIS A 50 32.70 -34.57 -1.66
N ALA A 51 33.13 -35.62 -2.33
CA ALA A 51 32.68 -37.01 -2.05
C ALA A 51 33.12 -37.52 -0.66
N ASP A 52 34.16 -36.89 -0.08
CA ASP A 52 34.68 -37.18 1.26
C ASP A 52 33.82 -36.57 2.40
N GLU A 53 32.89 -35.69 2.09
CA GLU A 53 31.96 -35.13 3.07
C GLU A 53 30.95 -36.19 3.53
N ALA A 54 30.53 -36.09 4.79
CA ALA A 54 29.61 -37.09 5.38
C ALA A 54 28.14 -36.83 4.99
N ASP A 55 27.79 -35.61 4.62
CA ASP A 55 26.42 -35.18 4.33
C ASP A 55 26.23 -34.81 2.86
N TRP A 56 25.02 -34.98 2.35
CA TRP A 56 24.64 -34.42 1.05
C TRP A 56 24.27 -32.94 1.22
N THR A 57 24.78 -32.14 0.33
CA THR A 57 24.30 -30.75 0.16
C THR A 57 23.64 -30.64 -1.22
N LEU A 58 22.32 -30.48 -1.22
CA LEU A 58 21.50 -30.51 -2.42
C LEU A 58 20.92 -29.11 -2.71
N PRO A 59 20.97 -28.62 -3.95
CA PRO A 59 20.39 -27.34 -4.30
C PRO A 59 18.86 -27.41 -4.34
N VAL A 60 18.23 -26.36 -3.80
CA VAL A 60 16.78 -26.12 -3.88
C VAL A 60 16.53 -25.21 -5.07
N ARG A 61 16.08 -25.80 -6.20
CA ARG A 61 15.96 -25.09 -7.48
C ARG A 61 14.52 -24.94 -7.92
N GLY A 62 14.18 -23.74 -8.41
CA GLY A 62 13.04 -23.53 -9.29
C GLY A 62 13.43 -23.60 -10.76
N SER A 63 12.55 -23.25 -11.69
CA SER A 63 12.88 -23.15 -13.11
C SER A 63 13.76 -21.89 -13.35
N GLY A 64 15.08 -22.11 -13.33
CA GLY A 64 16.07 -21.06 -13.65
C GLY A 64 16.54 -20.20 -12.48
N THR A 65 16.03 -20.41 -11.26
CA THR A 65 16.42 -19.67 -10.04
C THR A 65 16.81 -20.60 -8.91
N SER A 66 17.85 -20.26 -8.15
CA SER A 66 18.20 -20.93 -6.91
C SER A 66 17.42 -20.31 -5.75
N TRP A 67 16.76 -21.15 -4.97
CA TRP A 67 15.99 -20.73 -3.80
C TRP A 67 16.69 -21.03 -2.49
N GLY A 68 17.72 -21.90 -2.53
CA GLY A 68 18.44 -22.30 -1.34
C GLY A 68 19.26 -23.58 -1.54
N ALA A 69 19.71 -24.14 -0.43
CA ALA A 69 20.38 -25.43 -0.36
C ALA A 69 19.89 -26.21 0.85
N ALA A 70 19.86 -27.53 0.74
CA ALA A 70 19.48 -28.44 1.80
C ALA A 70 20.64 -29.37 2.16
N LEU A 71 20.93 -29.49 3.45
CA LEU A 71 21.88 -30.45 4.01
C LEU A 71 21.13 -31.67 4.55
N LEU A 72 21.47 -32.84 4.06
CA LEU A 72 20.83 -34.11 4.40
C LEU A 72 21.88 -35.15 4.73
N ARG A 73 21.67 -35.90 5.78
CA ARG A 73 22.55 -37.06 6.12
C ARG A 73 22.10 -38.28 5.35
N PRO A 74 22.98 -38.86 4.50
CA PRO A 74 22.67 -40.10 3.81
C PRO A 74 22.59 -41.30 4.75
N PRO A 75 21.92 -42.41 4.37
CA PRO A 75 21.96 -43.63 5.13
C PRO A 75 23.35 -44.23 5.14
N ALA A 76 23.68 -45.02 6.19
CA ALA A 76 25.01 -45.56 6.40
C ALA A 76 25.43 -46.63 5.31
N LYS A 77 24.46 -47.25 4.61
CA LYS A 77 24.73 -48.20 3.54
C LYS A 77 24.81 -47.49 2.18
N ALA A 78 25.95 -47.57 1.49
CA ALA A 78 26.21 -46.88 0.25
C ALA A 78 25.17 -47.19 -0.85
N ALA A 79 24.74 -48.46 -0.96
CA ALA A 79 23.72 -48.87 -1.95
C ALA A 79 22.37 -48.19 -1.73
N ASP A 80 21.96 -47.99 -0.45
CA ASP A 80 20.72 -47.30 -0.09
C ASP A 80 20.88 -45.79 -0.34
N ALA A 81 22.09 -45.23 -0.14
CA ALA A 81 22.38 -43.83 -0.40
C ALA A 81 22.22 -43.45 -1.88
N ASP A 82 22.78 -44.28 -2.80
CA ASP A 82 22.69 -44.04 -4.24
C ASP A 82 21.25 -44.10 -4.76
N ALA A 83 20.43 -45.02 -4.18
CA ALA A 83 19.01 -45.10 -4.52
C ALA A 83 18.18 -43.93 -3.98
N LEU A 84 18.51 -43.37 -2.82
CA LEU A 84 17.74 -42.31 -2.15
C LEU A 84 18.11 -40.91 -2.61
N ARG A 85 19.33 -40.69 -3.10
CA ARG A 85 19.79 -39.35 -3.54
C ARG A 85 18.90 -38.71 -4.60
N PRO A 86 18.47 -39.42 -5.67
CA PRO A 86 17.55 -38.86 -6.66
C PRO A 86 16.21 -38.46 -6.06
N HIS A 87 15.69 -39.20 -5.08
CA HIS A 87 14.45 -38.85 -4.38
C HIS A 87 14.63 -37.63 -3.51
N ALA A 88 15.75 -37.51 -2.79
CA ALA A 88 16.08 -36.34 -2.01
C ALA A 88 16.22 -35.10 -2.88
N GLN A 89 16.88 -35.21 -4.04
CA GLN A 89 16.96 -34.11 -5.00
C GLN A 89 15.58 -33.71 -5.55
N ALA A 90 14.74 -34.72 -5.90
CA ALA A 90 13.39 -34.45 -6.37
C ALA A 90 12.54 -33.67 -5.34
N LEU A 91 12.69 -33.97 -4.05
CA LEU A 91 12.04 -33.22 -2.98
C LEU A 91 12.57 -31.77 -2.89
N CYS A 92 13.87 -31.55 -3.02
CA CYS A 92 14.47 -30.22 -3.09
C CYS A 92 13.95 -29.43 -4.30
N ASP A 93 13.84 -30.07 -5.47
CA ASP A 93 13.31 -29.45 -6.69
C ASP A 93 11.80 -29.12 -6.54
N GLN A 94 11.00 -29.99 -5.91
CA GLN A 94 9.61 -29.71 -5.57
C GLN A 94 9.47 -28.53 -4.61
N MET A 95 10.34 -28.46 -3.59
CA MET A 95 10.38 -27.33 -2.65
C MET A 95 10.72 -26.02 -3.38
N GLY A 96 11.73 -26.05 -4.25
CA GLY A 96 12.09 -24.90 -5.08
C GLY A 96 10.96 -24.43 -5.99
N ALA A 97 10.27 -25.37 -6.65
CA ALA A 97 9.10 -25.06 -7.45
C ALA A 97 7.93 -24.48 -6.63
N ALA A 98 7.73 -24.96 -5.40
CA ALA A 98 6.71 -24.41 -4.49
C ALA A 98 7.05 -22.96 -4.06
N LEU A 99 8.31 -22.72 -3.71
CA LEU A 99 8.79 -21.37 -3.35
C LEU A 99 8.66 -20.40 -4.52
N GLN A 100 9.01 -20.85 -5.73
CA GLN A 100 8.84 -20.06 -6.95
C GLN A 100 7.37 -19.70 -7.20
N ARG A 101 6.47 -20.65 -7.07
CA ARG A 101 5.02 -20.38 -7.21
C ARG A 101 4.54 -19.39 -6.15
N ALA A 102 4.95 -19.54 -4.89
CA ALA A 102 4.58 -18.64 -3.82
C ALA A 102 5.11 -17.20 -4.06
N ALA A 103 6.33 -17.06 -4.56
CA ALA A 103 6.90 -15.77 -4.94
C ALA A 103 6.15 -15.12 -6.11
N ALA A 104 5.82 -15.90 -7.15
CA ALA A 104 5.06 -15.43 -8.31
C ALA A 104 3.65 -14.95 -7.91
N VAL A 105 2.96 -15.68 -7.01
CA VAL A 105 1.65 -15.28 -6.49
C VAL A 105 1.76 -13.96 -5.71
N ARG A 106 2.76 -13.83 -4.84
CA ARG A 106 2.98 -12.57 -4.09
C ARG A 106 3.27 -11.39 -5.02
N ALA A 107 4.15 -11.57 -6.00
CA ALA A 107 4.45 -10.53 -6.97
C ALA A 107 3.23 -10.13 -7.80
N ALA A 108 2.41 -11.11 -8.23
CA ALA A 108 1.17 -10.84 -8.95
C ALA A 108 0.12 -10.12 -8.08
N SER A 109 0.04 -10.43 -6.77
CA SER A 109 -0.85 -9.73 -5.83
C SER A 109 -0.43 -8.27 -5.67
N ALA A 110 0.86 -8.01 -5.39
CA ALA A 110 1.39 -6.67 -5.25
C ALA A 110 1.18 -5.83 -6.53
N ALA A 111 1.46 -6.41 -7.71
CA ALA A 111 1.23 -5.72 -8.98
C ALA A 111 -0.26 -5.41 -9.25
N ARG A 112 -1.18 -6.28 -8.78
CA ARG A 112 -2.64 -6.02 -8.88
C ARG A 112 -3.06 -4.88 -7.94
N GLU A 113 -2.56 -4.87 -6.71
CA GLU A 113 -2.84 -3.81 -5.73
C GLU A 113 -2.36 -2.45 -6.26
N ASP A 114 -1.13 -2.38 -6.79
CA ASP A 114 -0.58 -1.16 -7.39
C ASP A 114 -1.41 -0.69 -8.60
N ALA A 115 -1.78 -1.63 -9.50
CA ALA A 115 -2.61 -1.31 -10.65
C ALA A 115 -4.00 -0.84 -10.25
N GLN A 116 -4.59 -1.39 -9.18
CA GLN A 116 -5.89 -0.97 -8.67
C GLN A 116 -5.81 0.43 -8.04
N ALA A 117 -4.78 0.71 -7.24
CA ALA A 117 -4.53 2.03 -6.68
C ALA A 117 -4.36 3.09 -7.77
N GLN A 118 -3.60 2.76 -8.83
CA GLN A 118 -3.40 3.67 -9.95
C GLN A 118 -4.69 3.94 -10.74
N ARG A 119 -5.53 2.90 -10.96
CA ARG A 119 -6.84 3.07 -11.61
C ARG A 119 -7.77 3.96 -10.78
N LEU A 120 -7.83 3.74 -9.46
CA LEU A 120 -8.61 4.57 -8.55
C LEU A 120 -8.16 6.03 -8.61
N ARG A 121 -6.84 6.26 -8.55
CA ARG A 121 -6.25 7.61 -8.65
C ARG A 121 -6.63 8.30 -9.96
N ASN A 122 -6.55 7.60 -11.10
CA ASN A 122 -6.93 8.15 -12.40
C ASN A 122 -8.42 8.47 -12.47
N THR A 123 -9.28 7.62 -11.91
CA THR A 123 -10.73 7.84 -11.85
C THR A 123 -11.07 9.06 -11.01
N LEU A 124 -10.43 9.22 -9.84
CA LEU A 124 -10.59 10.38 -8.99
C LEU A 124 -10.14 11.67 -9.68
N LEU A 125 -8.99 11.67 -10.37
CA LEU A 125 -8.52 12.83 -11.13
C LEU A 125 -9.47 13.21 -12.26
N ALA A 126 -10.07 12.24 -12.94
CA ALA A 126 -11.07 12.49 -13.98
C ALA A 126 -12.36 13.12 -13.40
N ALA A 127 -12.86 12.58 -12.27
CA ALA A 127 -14.03 13.12 -11.57
C ALA A 127 -13.77 14.56 -11.08
N ILE A 128 -12.64 14.79 -10.41
CA ILE A 128 -12.20 16.11 -9.96
C ILE A 128 -12.16 17.09 -11.14
N SER A 129 -11.54 16.70 -12.27
CA SER A 129 -11.45 17.55 -13.46
C SER A 129 -12.81 17.92 -14.04
N HIS A 130 -13.78 17.01 -14.00
CA HIS A 130 -15.16 17.27 -14.38
C HIS A 130 -15.81 18.30 -13.45
N ASP A 131 -15.68 18.11 -12.15
CA ASP A 131 -16.32 18.94 -11.13
C ASP A 131 -15.75 20.37 -11.08
N TYR A 132 -14.48 20.56 -11.51
CA TYR A 132 -13.90 21.89 -11.69
C TYR A 132 -14.38 22.57 -12.97
N ARG A 133 -14.63 21.80 -14.06
CA ARG A 133 -14.96 22.36 -15.37
C ARG A 133 -16.31 23.08 -15.36
N THR A 134 -17.30 22.53 -14.66
CA THR A 134 -18.66 23.08 -14.61
C THR A 134 -18.71 24.49 -14.01
N PRO A 135 -18.23 24.74 -12.77
CA PRO A 135 -18.24 26.06 -12.19
C PRO A 135 -17.34 27.04 -12.97
N LEU A 136 -16.21 26.61 -13.50
CA LEU A 136 -15.36 27.45 -14.34
C LEU A 136 -16.08 27.90 -15.62
N ALA A 137 -16.84 27.04 -16.27
CA ALA A 137 -17.62 27.40 -17.45
C ALA A 137 -18.73 28.42 -17.10
N THR A 138 -19.39 28.26 -15.95
CA THR A 138 -20.41 29.19 -15.47
C THR A 138 -19.80 30.57 -15.16
N ILE A 139 -18.65 30.59 -14.44
CA ILE A 139 -17.93 31.84 -14.15
C ILE A 139 -17.54 32.55 -15.46
N LEU A 140 -16.95 31.80 -16.40
CA LEU A 140 -16.52 32.36 -17.68
C LEU A 140 -17.70 32.91 -18.47
N GLY A 141 -18.81 32.19 -18.55
CA GLY A 141 -20.01 32.63 -19.23
C GLY A 141 -20.63 33.89 -18.61
N ALA A 142 -20.73 33.93 -17.30
CA ALA A 142 -21.23 35.09 -16.56
C ALA A 142 -20.32 36.34 -16.74
N ALA A 143 -19.00 36.13 -16.63
CA ALA A 143 -18.01 37.18 -16.81
C ALA A 143 -17.99 37.71 -18.25
N SER A 144 -18.03 36.83 -19.25
CA SER A 144 -18.13 37.24 -20.67
C SER A 144 -19.40 38.02 -20.94
N SER A 145 -20.55 37.60 -20.40
CA SER A 145 -21.81 38.32 -20.54
C SER A 145 -21.75 39.71 -19.92
N LEU A 146 -21.12 39.86 -18.77
CA LEU A 146 -20.89 41.15 -18.12
C LEU A 146 -19.94 42.04 -18.96
N HIS A 147 -18.90 41.46 -19.53
CA HIS A 147 -17.93 42.19 -20.35
C HIS A 147 -18.53 42.67 -21.68
N ASP A 148 -19.17 41.77 -22.43
CA ASP A 148 -19.62 42.05 -23.80
C ASP A 148 -20.93 42.82 -23.86
N GLN A 149 -21.81 42.65 -22.86
CA GLN A 149 -23.17 43.20 -22.87
C GLN A 149 -23.47 44.10 -21.64
N GLY A 150 -22.47 44.42 -20.84
CA GLY A 150 -22.65 45.08 -19.54
C GLY A 150 -23.49 46.36 -19.57
N GLU A 151 -23.38 47.17 -20.63
CA GLU A 151 -24.20 48.41 -20.79
C GLU A 151 -25.66 48.10 -21.18
N ARG A 152 -25.91 46.96 -21.83
CA ARG A 152 -27.26 46.52 -22.30
C ARG A 152 -28.02 45.76 -21.22
N LEU A 153 -27.32 45.25 -20.17
CA LEU A 153 -27.92 44.50 -19.10
C LEU A 153 -28.57 45.43 -18.06
N SER A 154 -29.74 45.02 -17.57
CA SER A 154 -30.37 45.71 -16.44
C SER A 154 -29.51 45.57 -15.17
N PRO A 155 -29.64 46.51 -14.20
CA PRO A 155 -28.94 46.41 -12.91
C PRO A 155 -29.19 45.06 -12.22
N GLN A 156 -30.40 44.52 -12.30
CA GLN A 156 -30.76 43.24 -11.71
C GLN A 156 -30.04 42.05 -12.40
N GLN A 157 -29.93 42.09 -13.75
CA GLN A 157 -29.19 41.06 -14.50
C GLN A 157 -27.71 41.10 -14.18
N ARG A 158 -27.08 42.28 -14.10
CA ARG A 158 -25.68 42.42 -13.70
C ARG A 158 -25.44 41.87 -12.28
N GLN A 159 -26.34 42.19 -11.36
CA GLN A 159 -26.25 41.69 -10.00
C GLN A 159 -26.37 40.17 -9.91
N ARG A 160 -27.27 39.55 -10.68
CA ARG A 160 -27.40 38.10 -10.74
C ARG A 160 -26.15 37.40 -11.31
N LEU A 161 -25.58 37.92 -12.40
CA LEU A 161 -24.34 37.40 -12.97
C LEU A 161 -23.16 37.53 -12.02
N ALA A 162 -23.04 38.70 -11.33
CA ALA A 162 -22.01 38.88 -10.33
C ALA A 162 -22.17 37.94 -9.13
N ALA A 163 -23.40 37.73 -8.65
CA ALA A 163 -23.70 36.77 -7.59
C ALA A 163 -23.33 35.35 -8.00
N SER A 164 -23.70 34.92 -9.22
CA SER A 164 -23.31 33.62 -9.76
C SER A 164 -21.80 33.41 -9.79
N ILE A 165 -21.00 34.42 -10.18
CA ILE A 165 -19.52 34.34 -10.15
C ILE A 165 -19.02 34.14 -8.71
N VAL A 166 -19.57 34.87 -7.74
CA VAL A 166 -19.17 34.76 -6.33
C VAL A 166 -19.49 33.37 -5.78
N ASP A 167 -20.70 32.86 -6.06
CA ASP A 167 -21.17 31.55 -5.58
C ASP A 167 -20.32 30.41 -6.16
N GLU A 168 -20.09 30.42 -7.47
CA GLU A 168 -19.26 29.40 -8.16
C GLU A 168 -17.78 29.46 -7.72
N THR A 169 -17.25 30.66 -7.46
CA THR A 169 -15.89 30.82 -6.92
C THR A 169 -15.80 30.23 -5.51
N GLY A 170 -16.85 30.43 -4.69
CA GLY A 170 -16.96 29.81 -3.37
C GLY A 170 -16.98 28.28 -3.45
N GLN A 171 -17.68 27.71 -4.44
CA GLN A 171 -17.70 26.28 -4.68
C GLN A 171 -16.33 25.75 -5.12
N LEU A 172 -15.65 26.42 -6.05
CA LEU A 172 -14.29 26.04 -6.47
C LEU A 172 -13.31 26.04 -5.31
N ARG A 173 -13.38 27.02 -4.42
CA ARG A 173 -12.54 27.05 -3.22
C ARG A 173 -12.77 25.81 -2.35
N ARG A 174 -14.03 25.44 -2.10
CA ARG A 174 -14.35 24.22 -1.32
C ARG A 174 -13.80 22.96 -1.98
N LEU A 175 -13.97 22.80 -3.30
CA LEU A 175 -13.42 21.69 -4.07
C LEU A 175 -11.89 21.63 -3.96
N THR A 176 -11.22 22.78 -4.04
CA THR A 176 -9.75 22.87 -3.90
C THR A 176 -9.31 22.45 -2.50
N ASP A 177 -9.95 22.96 -1.45
CA ASP A 177 -9.64 22.63 -0.07
C ASP A 177 -9.82 21.11 0.18
N ASN A 178 -10.91 20.52 -0.30
CA ASN A 178 -11.18 19.08 -0.19
C ASN A 178 -10.14 18.23 -0.94
N THR A 179 -9.74 18.66 -2.14
CA THR A 179 -8.72 17.96 -2.96
C THR A 179 -7.34 18.00 -2.29
N LEU A 180 -6.94 19.16 -1.77
CA LEU A 180 -5.66 19.29 -1.06
C LEU A 180 -5.61 18.45 0.23
N GLN A 181 -6.74 18.31 0.90
CA GLN A 181 -6.83 17.46 2.08
C GLN A 181 -6.75 15.98 1.74
N LEU A 182 -7.45 15.54 0.69
CA LEU A 182 -7.32 14.18 0.19
C LEU A 182 -5.86 13.86 -0.15
N ALA A 183 -5.16 14.78 -0.82
CA ALA A 183 -3.74 14.63 -1.14
C ALA A 183 -2.84 14.55 0.10
N ARG A 184 -3.18 15.27 1.17
CA ARG A 184 -2.44 15.19 2.46
C ARG A 184 -2.66 13.86 3.16
N LEU A 185 -3.88 13.34 3.17
CA LEU A 185 -4.22 12.05 3.79
C LEU A 185 -3.55 10.87 3.07
N ASP A 186 -3.28 11.00 1.77
CA ASP A 186 -2.62 9.98 0.95
C ASP A 186 -1.09 9.98 1.11
N THR A 187 -0.53 10.91 1.92
CA THR A 187 0.91 11.00 2.13
C THR A 187 1.38 9.94 3.13
N PRO A 188 2.29 9.01 2.75
CA PRO A 188 2.85 8.04 3.67
C PRO A 188 3.53 8.74 4.85
N GLY A 189 3.19 8.34 6.08
CA GLY A 189 3.78 8.90 7.29
C GLY A 189 3.08 10.16 7.83
N LEU A 190 1.84 10.44 7.44
CA LEU A 190 1.04 11.50 8.06
C LEU A 190 0.97 11.29 9.58
N ALA A 191 1.62 12.17 10.33
CA ALA A 191 1.50 12.19 11.78
C ALA A 191 0.18 12.87 12.16
N LEU A 192 -0.78 12.10 12.70
CA LEU A 192 -2.01 12.65 13.27
C LEU A 192 -1.67 13.40 14.55
N ALA A 193 -2.19 14.62 14.72
CA ALA A 193 -2.11 15.39 15.95
C ALA A 193 -3.17 14.88 16.94
N LEU A 194 -2.90 13.69 17.54
CA LEU A 194 -3.83 13.04 18.46
C LEU A 194 -3.79 13.69 19.84
N ASP A 195 -4.91 14.28 20.26
CA ASP A 195 -5.13 14.79 21.62
C ASP A 195 -6.45 14.29 22.19
N TRP A 196 -6.67 14.48 23.50
CA TRP A 196 -7.92 14.13 24.17
C TRP A 196 -8.93 15.27 24.05
N GLU A 197 -9.97 15.04 23.25
CA GLU A 197 -10.93 16.06 22.83
C GLU A 197 -12.34 15.74 23.31
N SER A 198 -13.12 16.79 23.60
CA SER A 198 -14.56 16.64 23.93
C SER A 198 -15.38 16.48 22.67
N VAL A 199 -16.20 15.42 22.63
CA VAL A 199 -17.16 15.18 21.54
C VAL A 199 -18.17 16.34 21.44
N GLU A 200 -18.59 16.89 22.58
CA GLU A 200 -19.53 18.03 22.65
C GLU A 200 -18.92 19.28 22.00
N GLU A 201 -17.63 19.56 22.24
CA GLU A 201 -16.93 20.71 21.65
C GLU A 201 -16.75 20.57 20.15
N ILE A 202 -16.39 19.37 19.68
CA ILE A 202 -16.25 19.05 18.25
C ILE A 202 -17.58 19.25 17.54
N VAL A 203 -18.64 18.60 18.02
CA VAL A 203 -19.99 18.72 17.43
C VAL A 203 -20.53 20.17 17.53
N GLY A 204 -20.29 20.83 18.65
CA GLY A 204 -20.65 22.24 18.82
C GLY A 204 -19.95 23.16 17.82
N SER A 205 -18.70 22.89 17.49
CA SER A 205 -17.91 23.60 16.49
C SER A 205 -18.47 23.40 15.07
N VAL A 206 -18.84 22.17 14.70
CA VAL A 206 -19.49 21.85 13.43
C VAL A 206 -20.83 22.59 13.31
N LEU A 207 -21.69 22.51 14.32
CA LEU A 207 -22.99 23.18 14.31
C LEU A 207 -22.88 24.71 14.18
N ARG A 208 -21.88 25.33 14.81
CA ARG A 208 -21.62 26.78 14.64
C ARG A 208 -21.24 27.10 13.19
N ARG A 209 -20.39 26.31 12.54
CA ARG A 209 -19.98 26.51 11.14
C ARG A 209 -21.16 26.35 10.18
N VAL A 210 -22.00 25.32 10.38
CA VAL A 210 -23.20 25.09 9.56
C VAL A 210 -24.16 26.28 9.66
N ARG A 211 -24.45 26.78 10.89
CA ARG A 211 -25.32 27.93 11.10
C ARG A 211 -24.77 29.24 10.51
N GLN A 212 -23.46 29.41 10.49
CA GLN A 212 -22.83 30.57 9.86
C GLN A 212 -22.92 30.53 8.33
N ARG A 213 -22.88 29.31 7.75
CA ARG A 213 -22.95 29.10 6.31
C ARG A 213 -24.36 29.21 5.76
N ASP A 214 -25.31 28.58 6.42
CA ASP A 214 -26.72 28.61 6.09
C ASP A 214 -27.58 28.72 7.35
N PRO A 215 -28.03 29.95 7.69
CA PRO A 215 -28.92 30.16 8.85
C PRO A 215 -30.27 29.47 8.74
N ALA A 216 -30.71 29.11 7.53
CA ALA A 216 -31.98 28.41 7.29
C ALA A 216 -31.89 26.90 7.53
N GLN A 217 -30.69 26.34 7.47
CA GLN A 217 -30.45 24.91 7.67
C GLN A 217 -30.61 24.51 9.13
N ARG A 218 -31.57 23.63 9.41
CA ARG A 218 -31.92 23.21 10.77
C ARG A 218 -31.24 21.87 11.12
N VAL A 219 -29.93 21.90 11.37
CA VAL A 219 -29.21 20.73 11.88
C VAL A 219 -29.30 20.69 13.39
N LYS A 220 -29.67 19.53 13.95
CA LYS A 220 -29.72 19.26 15.38
C LYS A 220 -28.80 18.10 15.73
N ALA A 221 -27.98 18.25 16.76
CA ALA A 221 -27.24 17.14 17.36
C ALA A 221 -27.97 16.65 18.62
N ARG A 222 -27.91 15.35 18.84
CA ARG A 222 -28.33 14.69 20.06
C ARG A 222 -27.15 13.92 20.63
N LEU A 223 -26.64 14.38 21.75
CA LEU A 223 -25.52 13.76 22.44
C LEU A 223 -26.01 13.24 23.80
N GLU A 224 -25.51 12.10 24.22
CA GLU A 224 -25.72 11.62 25.59
C GLU A 224 -24.85 12.43 26.55
N PRO A 225 -25.34 12.77 27.74
CA PRO A 225 -24.55 13.51 28.71
C PRO A 225 -23.42 12.63 29.28
N GLY A 226 -22.24 13.25 29.50
CA GLY A 226 -21.13 12.56 30.14
C GLY A 226 -20.33 11.64 29.19
N LEU A 227 -20.30 11.92 27.91
CA LEU A 227 -19.44 11.19 26.97
C LEU A 227 -17.97 11.30 27.39
N PRO A 228 -17.17 10.21 27.27
CA PRO A 228 -15.75 10.25 27.54
C PRO A 228 -15.02 11.09 26.51
N LEU A 229 -13.84 11.60 26.88
CA LEU A 229 -12.92 12.24 25.94
C LEU A 229 -12.50 11.23 24.85
N LEU A 230 -12.41 11.72 23.63
CA LEU A 230 -11.99 10.94 22.47
C LEU A 230 -10.55 11.32 22.08
N ARG A 231 -9.66 10.35 21.96
CA ARG A 231 -8.31 10.59 21.47
C ARG A 231 -8.33 10.66 19.94
N CYS A 232 -8.31 11.88 19.39
CA CYS A 232 -8.43 12.12 17.96
C CYS A 232 -7.67 13.38 17.52
N ASP A 233 -7.56 13.55 16.21
CA ASP A 233 -7.18 14.83 15.60
C ASP A 233 -8.47 15.63 15.40
N ALA A 234 -8.67 16.65 16.26
CA ALA A 234 -9.90 17.44 16.28
C ALA A 234 -10.15 18.16 14.95
N VAL A 235 -9.09 18.60 14.26
CA VAL A 235 -9.23 19.31 12.97
C VAL A 235 -9.78 18.38 11.90
N LEU A 236 -9.22 17.19 11.79
CA LEU A 236 -9.68 16.18 10.82
C LEU A 236 -11.09 15.68 11.14
N LEU A 237 -11.41 15.47 12.42
CA LEU A 237 -12.73 15.00 12.83
C LEU A 237 -13.82 16.04 12.59
N VAL A 238 -13.58 17.30 12.93
CA VAL A 238 -14.48 18.43 12.61
C VAL A 238 -14.74 18.49 11.11
N GLN A 239 -13.70 18.34 10.31
CA GLN A 239 -13.81 18.41 8.87
C GLN A 239 -14.55 17.22 8.26
N MET A 240 -14.32 16.01 8.76
CA MET A 240 -15.09 14.84 8.38
C MET A 240 -16.60 15.06 8.64
N LEU A 241 -16.94 15.60 9.80
CA LEU A 241 -18.32 15.89 10.16
C LEU A 241 -18.91 17.03 9.29
N ASP A 242 -18.14 18.11 9.02
CA ASP A 242 -18.56 19.17 8.10
C ASP A 242 -18.90 18.61 6.72
N ASN A 243 -18.04 17.73 6.16
CA ASN A 243 -18.28 17.09 4.86
C ASN A 243 -19.52 16.17 4.86
N LEU A 244 -19.76 15.44 5.96
CA LEU A 244 -20.95 14.60 6.09
C LEU A 244 -22.24 15.43 6.15
N VAL A 245 -22.22 16.53 6.87
CA VAL A 245 -23.37 17.43 6.98
C VAL A 245 -23.65 18.17 5.67
N ASP A 246 -22.59 18.54 4.93
CA ASP A 246 -22.72 19.20 3.63
C ASP A 246 -23.27 18.25 2.53
N ASN A 247 -23.11 16.93 2.71
CA ASN A 247 -23.62 15.91 1.78
C ASN A 247 -25.03 15.40 2.14
N ALA A 248 -25.60 15.80 3.28
CA ALA A 248 -26.90 15.33 3.75
C ALA A 248 -28.04 16.29 3.37
#